data_6c16a43c74e9ece7725e5cb2cfd54561
#
_entry.id   6c16a43c74e9ece7725e5cb2cfd54561
#
_cell.length_a   1.000
_cell.length_b   1.000
_cell.length_c   1.000
_cell.angle_alpha   90.00
_cell.angle_beta   90.00
_cell.angle_gamma   90.00
#
_symmetry.space_group_name_H-M   'P 1'
#
loop_
_entity.id
_entity.type
_entity.pdbx_description
1 polymer ?
#
loop_
_entity_poly.entity_id
_entity_poly.type
_entity_poly.pdbx_seq_one_letter_code
_entity_poly.pdbx_strand_id
1 'polypeptide(L)'
;MAAAVRVPALTQRLPASEMAGVVGAALIGGLAWSGAPGVLGLALLAPWVILSGRSRGAVAARALAYFAAATWPIVPSAAVFFGEGGSTVRLLTASMGGWILIAAANSVPWVLFSPQRGAGRIASLLLGLLLPALPPLALIGLASPLAGVGLLLPATGLAGGVAYVLAGVVWFGSPRVHVRASAAIGLMGIAAIAQTATAPNGASDPHWQAVSTAVGGPLAETRSPPDATAIEQLRITMGRSSSENVVLPESYFRAWSAATDAFLEPLWRRLAKDGRSVTFGAQRLNAATGQIDNLVLVRGAFRDELSQHYPVPLSMYRLGAAGSVPMRWRGSYVLPMGSERPAVLICWEQLLLAPMLSMMLESPRPSRLIAISNLYFARGTPVARIQRASVAAWARLLGMPFVYAINE
;
A
#
# COMPACT_ATOMS: atom_id res chain seq x y z
N MET A 1 16.99 -25.70 -47.18
CA MET A 1 17.60 -26.03 -45.87
C MET A 1 16.78 -25.34 -44.81
N ALA A 2 15.92 -26.07 -44.10
CA ALA A 2 15.12 -25.54 -43.00
C ALA A 2 15.94 -25.63 -41.69
N ALA A 3 16.30 -24.51 -41.13
CA ALA A 3 16.95 -24.44 -39.80
C ALA A 3 15.93 -24.85 -38.74
N ALA A 4 16.12 -26.02 -38.16
CA ALA A 4 15.33 -26.46 -37.02
C ALA A 4 15.60 -25.55 -35.80
N VAL A 5 14.61 -24.76 -35.41
CA VAL A 5 14.62 -23.99 -34.16
C VAL A 5 14.60 -25.01 -33.02
N ARG A 6 15.77 -25.24 -32.40
CA ARG A 6 15.86 -26.02 -31.13
C ARG A 6 15.17 -25.25 -30.05
N VAL A 7 13.95 -25.62 -29.68
CA VAL A 7 13.30 -25.21 -28.43
C VAL A 7 14.10 -25.87 -27.30
N PRO A 8 14.75 -25.10 -26.41
CA PRO A 8 15.46 -25.70 -25.28
C PRO A 8 14.46 -26.42 -24.37
N ALA A 9 14.79 -27.67 -24.04
CA ALA A 9 13.95 -28.48 -23.13
C ALA A 9 13.79 -27.77 -21.78
N LEU A 10 12.56 -27.44 -21.44
CA LEU A 10 12.13 -26.75 -20.22
C LEU A 10 12.22 -27.62 -18.94
N THR A 11 12.92 -28.76 -18.99
CA THR A 11 12.91 -29.78 -17.91
C THR A 11 14.23 -29.94 -17.15
N GLN A 12 15.16 -28.97 -17.21
CA GLN A 12 16.30 -29.02 -16.30
C GLN A 12 15.86 -28.68 -14.87
N ARG A 13 15.87 -29.70 -13.98
CA ARG A 13 15.64 -29.50 -12.54
C ARG A 13 16.62 -28.47 -11.99
N LEU A 14 16.10 -27.51 -11.25
CA LEU A 14 16.95 -26.51 -10.59
C LEU A 14 17.90 -27.23 -9.62
N PRO A 15 19.19 -26.85 -9.58
CA PRO A 15 20.14 -27.35 -8.58
C PRO A 15 19.61 -27.09 -7.15
N ALA A 16 19.99 -27.96 -6.20
CA ALA A 16 19.53 -27.84 -4.80
C ALA A 16 19.78 -26.43 -4.19
N SER A 17 20.89 -25.79 -4.54
CA SER A 17 21.23 -24.43 -4.09
C SER A 17 20.28 -23.36 -4.66
N GLU A 18 19.79 -23.54 -5.89
CA GLU A 18 18.80 -22.62 -6.49
C GLU A 18 17.43 -22.84 -5.87
N MET A 19 17.05 -24.09 -5.58
CA MET A 19 15.81 -24.42 -4.87
C MET A 19 15.80 -23.81 -3.46
N ALA A 20 16.90 -23.89 -2.72
CA ALA A 20 17.03 -23.23 -1.41
C ALA A 20 16.82 -21.71 -1.52
N GLY A 21 17.31 -21.09 -2.60
CA GLY A 21 17.07 -19.67 -2.87
C GLY A 21 15.60 -19.34 -3.17
N VAL A 22 14.87 -20.21 -3.87
CA VAL A 22 13.43 -20.06 -4.12
C VAL A 22 12.64 -20.16 -2.81
N VAL A 23 12.94 -21.18 -1.98
CA VAL A 23 12.31 -21.34 -0.66
C VAL A 23 12.62 -20.15 0.24
N GLY A 24 13.87 -19.68 0.26
CA GLY A 24 14.27 -18.49 1.03
C GLY A 24 13.52 -17.24 0.61
N ALA A 25 13.33 -17.03 -0.72
CA ALA A 25 12.56 -15.91 -1.23
C ALA A 25 11.09 -15.99 -0.82
N ALA A 26 10.48 -17.18 -0.89
CA ALA A 26 9.09 -17.39 -0.44
C ALA A 26 8.93 -17.13 1.07
N LEU A 27 9.87 -17.62 1.88
CA LEU A 27 9.85 -17.39 3.34
C LEU A 27 9.98 -15.90 3.67
N ILE A 28 10.91 -15.19 3.02
CA ILE A 28 11.07 -13.74 3.21
C ILE A 28 9.78 -13.00 2.81
N GLY A 29 9.20 -13.32 1.64
CA GLY A 29 7.94 -12.72 1.19
C GLY A 29 6.80 -12.98 2.16
N GLY A 30 6.55 -14.24 2.51
CA GLY A 30 5.46 -14.63 3.39
C GLY A 30 5.59 -14.07 4.81
N LEU A 31 6.80 -14.08 5.40
CA LEU A 31 7.03 -13.54 6.73
C LEU A 31 6.96 -12.01 6.75
N ALA A 32 7.67 -11.33 5.84
CA ALA A 32 7.66 -9.88 5.78
C ALA A 32 6.25 -9.31 5.65
N TRP A 33 5.42 -9.94 4.83
CA TRP A 33 4.04 -9.52 4.56
C TRP A 33 2.99 -10.32 5.32
N SER A 34 3.35 -10.85 6.48
CA SER A 34 2.40 -11.53 7.40
C SER A 34 1.53 -10.56 8.21
N GLY A 35 1.91 -9.30 8.27
CA GLY A 35 1.30 -8.29 9.13
C GLY A 35 1.72 -8.37 10.61
N ALA A 36 2.70 -9.23 10.94
CA ALA A 36 3.26 -9.25 12.29
C ALA A 36 4.13 -8.00 12.55
N PRO A 37 4.16 -7.49 13.78
CA PRO A 37 4.93 -6.29 14.10
C PRO A 37 6.43 -6.46 13.82
N GLY A 38 7.03 -5.47 13.17
CA GLY A 38 8.48 -5.41 12.94
C GLY A 38 9.03 -6.31 11.82
N VAL A 39 8.31 -7.37 11.41
CA VAL A 39 8.85 -8.34 10.43
C VAL A 39 8.88 -7.81 8.99
N LEU A 40 8.15 -6.73 8.69
CA LEU A 40 8.19 -6.11 7.35
C LEU A 40 9.62 -5.70 6.93
N GLY A 41 10.51 -5.46 7.88
CA GLY A 41 11.93 -5.22 7.64
C GLY A 41 12.65 -6.35 6.89
N LEU A 42 12.15 -7.59 6.98
CA LEU A 42 12.70 -8.73 6.21
C LEU A 42 12.55 -8.53 4.71
N ALA A 43 11.57 -7.73 4.24
CA ALA A 43 11.42 -7.40 2.82
C ALA A 43 12.71 -6.78 2.24
N LEU A 44 13.50 -6.09 3.06
CA LEU A 44 14.79 -5.51 2.65
C LEU A 44 15.80 -6.56 2.17
N LEU A 45 15.64 -7.83 2.55
CA LEU A 45 16.52 -8.93 2.09
C LEU A 45 16.12 -9.46 0.70
N ALA A 46 14.92 -9.14 0.22
CA ALA A 46 14.39 -9.68 -1.05
C ALA A 46 15.31 -9.39 -2.25
N PRO A 47 15.86 -8.16 -2.48
CA PRO A 47 16.75 -7.91 -3.61
C PRO A 47 17.97 -8.82 -3.63
N TRP A 48 18.56 -9.08 -2.46
CA TRP A 48 19.76 -9.93 -2.34
C TRP A 48 19.44 -11.38 -2.65
N VAL A 49 18.33 -11.91 -2.15
CA VAL A 49 17.94 -13.30 -2.42
C VAL A 49 17.50 -13.45 -3.88
N ILE A 50 16.71 -12.55 -4.42
CA ILE A 50 16.25 -12.59 -5.81
C ILE A 50 17.44 -12.54 -6.77
N LEU A 51 18.30 -11.52 -6.66
CA LEU A 51 19.38 -11.27 -7.59
C LEU A 51 20.63 -12.17 -7.38
N SER A 52 20.65 -13.03 -6.36
CA SER A 52 21.71 -14.04 -6.20
C SER A 52 21.50 -15.26 -7.11
N GLY A 53 20.39 -15.36 -7.83
CA GLY A 53 20.15 -16.41 -8.82
C GLY A 53 21.22 -16.43 -9.91
N ARG A 54 21.66 -17.65 -10.31
CA ARG A 54 22.75 -17.83 -11.28
C ARG A 54 22.28 -17.79 -12.72
N SER A 55 20.97 -17.94 -12.97
CA SER A 55 20.35 -17.89 -14.29
C SER A 55 19.11 -16.98 -14.26
N ARG A 56 18.64 -16.54 -15.44
CA ARG A 56 17.38 -15.80 -15.56
C ARG A 56 16.20 -16.57 -14.98
N GLY A 57 16.14 -17.88 -15.23
CA GLY A 57 15.10 -18.74 -14.68
C GLY A 57 15.15 -18.82 -13.16
N ALA A 58 16.34 -18.87 -12.56
CA ALA A 58 16.49 -18.85 -11.09
C ALA A 58 16.06 -17.52 -10.48
N VAL A 59 16.43 -16.38 -11.09
CA VAL A 59 15.99 -15.06 -10.64
C VAL A 59 14.47 -14.93 -10.78
N ALA A 60 13.89 -15.39 -11.90
CA ALA A 60 12.44 -15.38 -12.13
C ALA A 60 11.71 -16.23 -11.08
N ALA A 61 12.19 -17.45 -10.83
CA ALA A 61 11.60 -18.33 -9.83
C ALA A 61 11.62 -17.73 -8.40
N ARG A 62 12.74 -17.11 -8.02
CA ARG A 62 12.90 -16.46 -6.71
C ARG A 62 12.03 -15.21 -6.60
N ALA A 63 11.98 -14.35 -7.63
CA ALA A 63 11.11 -13.18 -7.64
C ALA A 63 9.63 -13.59 -7.55
N LEU A 64 9.21 -14.57 -8.38
CA LEU A 64 7.85 -15.09 -8.36
C LEU A 64 7.51 -15.68 -6.99
N ALA A 65 8.41 -16.46 -6.38
CA ALA A 65 8.19 -17.05 -5.06
C ALA A 65 8.04 -15.99 -3.97
N TYR A 66 8.86 -14.92 -4.01
CA TYR A 66 8.74 -13.78 -3.08
C TYR A 66 7.38 -13.08 -3.22
N PHE A 67 7.04 -12.63 -4.44
CA PHE A 67 5.81 -11.87 -4.66
C PHE A 67 4.56 -12.73 -4.47
N ALA A 68 4.57 -13.99 -4.88
CA ALA A 68 3.46 -14.91 -4.65
C ALA A 68 3.22 -15.12 -3.15
N ALA A 69 4.26 -15.38 -2.39
CA ALA A 69 4.15 -15.57 -0.94
C ALA A 69 3.75 -14.27 -0.20
N ALA A 70 4.22 -13.10 -0.67
CA ALA A 70 3.89 -11.81 -0.08
C ALA A 70 2.44 -11.38 -0.34
N THR A 71 1.87 -11.75 -1.50
CA THR A 71 0.55 -11.29 -1.94
C THR A 71 -0.54 -12.37 -1.85
N TRP A 72 -0.25 -13.55 -1.27
CA TRP A 72 -1.22 -14.65 -1.16
C TRP A 72 -2.56 -14.26 -0.50
N PRO A 73 -2.63 -13.27 0.45
CA PRO A 73 -3.90 -12.90 1.08
C PRO A 73 -4.92 -12.30 0.11
N ILE A 74 -4.48 -11.92 -1.11
CA ILE A 74 -5.38 -11.48 -2.18
C ILE A 74 -6.36 -12.60 -2.55
N VAL A 75 -5.94 -13.87 -2.54
CA VAL A 75 -6.78 -14.99 -2.98
C VAL A 75 -8.06 -15.13 -2.15
N PRO A 76 -8.00 -15.32 -0.81
CA PRO A 76 -9.21 -15.42 -0.01
C PRO A 76 -10.00 -14.10 0.01
N SER A 77 -9.33 -12.94 0.02
CA SER A 77 -10.00 -11.65 0.07
C SER A 77 -10.76 -11.34 -1.21
N ALA A 78 -10.18 -11.61 -2.39
CA ALA A 78 -10.84 -11.42 -3.67
C ALA A 78 -12.02 -12.39 -3.84
N ALA A 79 -11.91 -13.62 -3.36
CA ALA A 79 -13.01 -14.59 -3.39
C ALA A 79 -14.24 -14.09 -2.60
N VAL A 80 -14.05 -13.44 -1.45
CA VAL A 80 -15.14 -12.81 -0.70
C VAL A 80 -15.64 -11.56 -1.42
N PHE A 81 -14.74 -10.71 -1.89
CA PHE A 81 -15.09 -9.45 -2.55
C PHE A 81 -15.95 -9.63 -3.81
N PHE A 82 -15.64 -10.64 -4.64
CA PHE A 82 -16.38 -10.94 -5.86
C PHE A 82 -17.47 -12.00 -5.65
N GLY A 83 -17.65 -12.50 -4.42
CA GLY A 83 -18.43 -13.72 -4.11
C GLY A 83 -19.94 -13.59 -4.25
N GLU A 84 -20.49 -12.40 -4.38
CA GLU A 84 -21.92 -12.21 -4.53
C GLU A 84 -22.40 -12.64 -5.92
N GLY A 85 -22.96 -13.85 -6.01
CA GLY A 85 -23.64 -14.38 -7.19
C GLY A 85 -22.83 -15.35 -8.08
N GLY A 86 -21.62 -15.76 -7.68
CA GLY A 86 -20.80 -16.68 -8.46
C GLY A 86 -20.60 -18.06 -7.83
N SER A 87 -20.28 -19.07 -8.65
CA SER A 87 -19.82 -20.37 -8.15
C SER A 87 -18.47 -20.20 -7.43
N THR A 88 -18.34 -20.73 -6.21
CA THR A 88 -17.11 -20.68 -5.39
C THR A 88 -15.87 -21.11 -6.17
N VAL A 89 -15.98 -22.13 -7.03
CA VAL A 89 -14.88 -22.62 -7.86
C VAL A 89 -14.42 -21.57 -8.87
N ARG A 90 -15.36 -20.92 -9.56
CA ARG A 90 -15.02 -19.85 -10.53
C ARG A 90 -14.34 -18.67 -9.85
N LEU A 91 -14.82 -18.28 -8.69
CA LEU A 91 -14.28 -17.15 -7.92
C LEU A 91 -12.87 -17.46 -7.41
N LEU A 92 -12.64 -18.63 -6.85
CA LEU A 92 -11.31 -19.05 -6.43
C LEU A 92 -10.34 -19.14 -7.62
N THR A 93 -10.78 -19.69 -8.74
CA THR A 93 -9.94 -19.80 -9.95
C THR A 93 -9.57 -18.42 -10.48
N ALA A 94 -10.53 -17.49 -10.56
CA ALA A 94 -10.27 -16.11 -10.99
C ALA A 94 -9.34 -15.37 -10.01
N SER A 95 -9.55 -15.56 -8.69
CA SER A 95 -8.71 -14.95 -7.65
C SER A 95 -7.27 -15.49 -7.69
N MET A 96 -7.09 -16.80 -7.91
CA MET A 96 -5.77 -17.40 -8.09
C MET A 96 -5.09 -16.91 -9.37
N GLY A 97 -5.83 -16.82 -10.48
CA GLY A 97 -5.32 -16.26 -11.73
C GLY A 97 -4.86 -14.82 -11.59
N GLY A 98 -5.66 -13.97 -10.95
CA GLY A 98 -5.32 -12.60 -10.64
C GLY A 98 -4.10 -12.46 -9.73
N TRP A 99 -4.02 -13.30 -8.70
CA TRP A 99 -2.87 -13.36 -7.80
C TRP A 99 -1.57 -13.74 -8.51
N ILE A 100 -1.59 -14.80 -9.35
CA ILE A 100 -0.43 -15.24 -10.14
C ILE A 100 -0.01 -14.11 -11.10
N LEU A 101 -0.96 -13.45 -11.76
CA LEU A 101 -0.69 -12.34 -12.67
C LEU A 101 -0.01 -11.17 -11.96
N ILE A 102 -0.48 -10.79 -10.77
CA ILE A 102 0.12 -9.73 -9.94
C ILE A 102 1.54 -10.13 -9.52
N ALA A 103 1.74 -11.35 -9.03
CA ALA A 103 3.06 -11.85 -8.65
C ALA A 103 4.03 -11.88 -9.84
N ALA A 104 3.57 -12.34 -11.00
CA ALA A 104 4.37 -12.37 -12.24
C ALA A 104 4.73 -10.95 -12.70
N ALA A 105 3.76 -10.03 -12.75
CA ALA A 105 3.99 -8.65 -13.15
C ALA A 105 5.04 -7.94 -12.28
N ASN A 106 4.98 -8.13 -10.96
CA ASN A 106 5.98 -7.58 -10.03
C ASN A 106 7.36 -8.28 -10.16
N SER A 107 7.40 -9.50 -10.71
CA SER A 107 8.65 -10.24 -10.90
C SER A 107 9.41 -9.82 -12.17
N VAL A 108 8.70 -9.40 -13.22
CA VAL A 108 9.29 -9.04 -14.54
C VAL A 108 10.46 -8.05 -14.43
N PRO A 109 10.37 -6.92 -13.70
CA PRO A 109 11.45 -5.94 -13.62
C PRO A 109 12.78 -6.52 -13.11
N TRP A 110 12.72 -7.53 -12.24
CA TRP A 110 13.91 -8.18 -11.67
C TRP A 110 14.65 -9.07 -12.65
N VAL A 111 13.97 -9.52 -13.71
CA VAL A 111 14.48 -10.52 -14.66
C VAL A 111 15.06 -9.90 -15.92
N LEU A 112 14.62 -8.68 -16.28
CA LEU A 112 14.89 -8.06 -17.58
C LEU A 112 16.38 -8.04 -17.94
N PHE A 113 17.26 -7.68 -17.02
CA PHE A 113 18.71 -7.57 -17.23
C PHE A 113 19.53 -8.61 -16.45
N SER A 114 18.88 -9.51 -15.73
CA SER A 114 19.53 -10.60 -15.01
C SER A 114 19.80 -11.81 -15.96
N PRO A 115 20.86 -12.62 -15.77
CA PRO A 115 21.81 -12.66 -14.67
C PRO A 115 23.14 -11.94 -14.93
N GLN A 116 23.18 -10.96 -15.81
CA GLN A 116 24.41 -10.24 -16.13
C GLN A 116 25.12 -9.77 -14.84
N ARG A 117 26.47 -9.81 -14.85
CA ARG A 117 27.26 -9.33 -13.72
C ARG A 117 27.33 -7.79 -13.74
N GLY A 118 27.60 -7.16 -12.58
CA GLY A 118 27.79 -5.71 -12.50
C GLY A 118 26.57 -4.93 -12.98
N ALA A 119 26.70 -4.20 -14.09
CA ALA A 119 25.68 -3.26 -14.60
C ALA A 119 24.28 -3.90 -14.80
N GLY A 120 24.22 -5.15 -15.28
CA GLY A 120 22.91 -5.81 -15.48
C GLY A 120 22.18 -6.10 -14.15
N ARG A 121 22.90 -6.50 -13.10
CA ARG A 121 22.30 -6.66 -11.75
C ARG A 121 21.86 -5.34 -11.15
N ILE A 122 22.64 -4.28 -11.34
CA ILE A 122 22.26 -2.93 -10.91
C ILE A 122 20.99 -2.49 -11.63
N ALA A 123 20.90 -2.67 -12.96
CA ALA A 123 19.72 -2.34 -13.73
C ALA A 123 18.48 -3.12 -13.24
N SER A 124 18.62 -4.43 -13.00
CA SER A 124 17.53 -5.24 -12.44
C SER A 124 17.13 -4.81 -11.03
N LEU A 125 18.08 -4.42 -10.18
CA LEU A 125 17.80 -3.85 -8.85
C LEU A 125 16.98 -2.57 -8.97
N LEU A 126 17.45 -1.61 -9.77
CA LEU A 126 16.79 -0.31 -9.92
C LEU A 126 15.39 -0.46 -10.52
N LEU A 127 15.24 -1.28 -11.57
CA LEU A 127 13.93 -1.54 -12.16
C LEU A 127 13.01 -2.26 -11.18
N GLY A 128 13.50 -3.29 -10.49
CA GLY A 128 12.71 -4.04 -9.51
C GLY A 128 12.21 -3.19 -8.35
N LEU A 129 13.00 -2.21 -7.91
CA LEU A 129 12.62 -1.32 -6.82
C LEU A 129 11.77 -0.12 -7.27
N LEU A 130 12.03 0.46 -8.44
CA LEU A 130 11.44 1.74 -8.84
C LEU A 130 10.32 1.63 -9.87
N LEU A 131 10.37 0.66 -10.78
CA LEU A 131 9.35 0.50 -11.82
C LEU A 131 7.93 0.26 -11.25
N PRO A 132 7.76 -0.42 -10.08
CA PRO A 132 6.45 -0.51 -9.43
C PRO A 132 5.82 0.82 -8.99
N ALA A 133 6.58 1.92 -9.02
CA ALA A 133 6.03 3.26 -8.80
C ALA A 133 5.53 3.95 -10.08
N LEU A 134 5.78 3.37 -11.25
CA LEU A 134 5.43 3.96 -12.54
C LEU A 134 4.26 3.22 -13.21
N PRO A 135 3.37 3.95 -13.94
CA PRO A 135 2.33 3.31 -14.75
C PRO A 135 2.93 2.35 -15.78
N PRO A 136 2.28 1.21 -16.07
CA PRO A 136 1.03 0.71 -15.45
C PRO A 136 1.24 -0.05 -14.13
N LEU A 137 2.49 -0.38 -13.76
CA LEU A 137 2.78 -1.19 -12.57
C LEU A 137 2.42 -0.49 -11.26
N ALA A 138 2.37 0.85 -11.23
CA ALA A 138 1.99 1.61 -10.04
C ALA A 138 0.62 1.21 -9.46
N LEU A 139 -0.28 0.64 -10.28
CA LEU A 139 -1.59 0.18 -9.85
C LEU A 139 -1.56 -1.16 -9.11
N ILE A 140 -0.56 -2.00 -9.40
CA ILE A 140 -0.42 -3.37 -8.89
C ILE A 140 0.96 -3.62 -8.27
N GLY A 141 1.74 -2.58 -8.05
CA GLY A 141 3.10 -2.62 -7.49
C GLY A 141 3.13 -2.94 -6.00
N LEU A 142 2.62 -4.12 -5.64
CA LEU A 142 2.50 -4.61 -4.27
C LEU A 142 3.80 -5.19 -3.75
N ALA A 143 3.88 -5.33 -2.44
CA ALA A 143 4.96 -6.00 -1.74
C ALA A 143 6.37 -5.45 -2.06
N SER A 144 6.46 -4.12 -2.26
CA SER A 144 7.75 -3.46 -2.52
C SER A 144 8.71 -3.65 -1.34
N PRO A 145 9.95 -4.11 -1.60
CA PRO A 145 10.97 -4.17 -0.55
C PRO A 145 11.24 -2.83 0.15
N LEU A 146 11.03 -1.71 -0.54
CA LEU A 146 11.22 -0.36 0.00
C LEU A 146 10.28 -0.06 1.18
N ALA A 147 9.16 -0.75 1.32
CA ALA A 147 8.27 -0.59 2.47
C ALA A 147 8.97 -0.90 3.82
N GLY A 148 9.98 -1.77 3.81
CA GLY A 148 10.78 -2.08 5.00
C GLY A 148 11.77 -1.00 5.43
N VAL A 149 12.09 -0.03 4.55
CA VAL A 149 13.15 0.96 4.80
C VAL A 149 12.89 1.78 6.06
N GLY A 150 11.64 2.14 6.35
CA GLY A 150 11.31 2.91 7.54
C GLY A 150 11.56 2.19 8.85
N LEU A 151 11.61 0.86 8.85
CA LEU A 151 12.00 0.08 10.03
C LEU A 151 13.52 0.08 10.24
N LEU A 152 14.28 0.19 9.16
CA LEU A 152 15.75 0.26 9.22
C LEU A 152 16.26 1.69 9.43
N LEU A 153 15.69 2.65 8.70
CA LEU A 153 16.13 4.05 8.60
C LEU A 153 14.97 5.02 8.95
N PRO A 154 14.53 5.07 10.21
CA PRO A 154 13.42 5.92 10.63
C PRO A 154 13.76 7.41 10.50
N ALA A 155 12.75 8.24 10.20
CA ALA A 155 12.80 9.69 10.05
C ALA A 155 13.79 10.22 9.01
N THR A 156 14.29 9.36 8.11
CA THR A 156 15.23 9.76 7.06
C THR A 156 14.54 10.15 5.75
N GLY A 157 13.26 9.86 5.59
CA GLY A 157 12.47 10.19 4.39
C GLY A 157 13.10 9.62 3.12
N LEU A 158 13.11 10.43 2.06
CA LEU A 158 13.67 10.02 0.77
C LEU A 158 15.15 9.65 0.85
N ALA A 159 15.94 10.33 1.71
CA ALA A 159 17.36 10.05 1.87
C ALA A 159 17.63 8.62 2.35
N GLY A 160 16.80 8.08 3.23
CA GLY A 160 16.89 6.68 3.67
C GLY A 160 16.61 5.70 2.53
N GLY A 161 15.60 5.96 1.72
CA GLY A 161 15.33 5.17 0.52
C GLY A 161 16.49 5.17 -0.45
N VAL A 162 17.07 6.34 -0.72
CA VAL A 162 18.23 6.52 -1.60
C VAL A 162 19.45 5.80 -1.01
N ALA A 163 19.73 5.93 0.29
CA ALA A 163 20.85 5.26 0.95
C ALA A 163 20.74 3.72 0.82
N TYR A 164 19.55 3.16 1.01
CA TYR A 164 19.31 1.74 0.82
C TYR A 164 19.56 1.29 -0.63
N VAL A 165 19.04 2.04 -1.61
CA VAL A 165 19.26 1.75 -3.03
C VAL A 165 20.75 1.83 -3.40
N LEU A 166 21.46 2.87 -2.94
CA LEU A 166 22.89 3.03 -3.18
C LEU A 166 23.71 1.90 -2.56
N ALA A 167 23.38 1.46 -1.35
CA ALA A 167 24.03 0.29 -0.75
C ALA A 167 23.85 -0.97 -1.62
N GLY A 168 22.66 -1.18 -2.18
CA GLY A 168 22.39 -2.25 -3.14
C GLY A 168 23.21 -2.10 -4.44
N VAL A 169 23.30 -0.88 -4.99
CA VAL A 169 24.12 -0.58 -6.19
C VAL A 169 25.59 -0.91 -5.93
N VAL A 170 26.14 -0.50 -4.80
CA VAL A 170 27.52 -0.81 -4.41
C VAL A 170 27.70 -2.31 -4.22
N TRP A 171 26.76 -2.98 -3.57
CA TRP A 171 26.82 -4.43 -3.35
C TRP A 171 26.87 -5.23 -4.64
N PHE A 172 26.01 -4.94 -5.59
CA PHE A 172 25.94 -5.68 -6.86
C PHE A 172 26.94 -5.21 -7.89
N GLY A 173 27.41 -3.96 -7.81
CA GLY A 173 28.39 -3.37 -8.75
C GLY A 173 29.83 -3.68 -8.43
N SER A 174 30.20 -3.82 -7.16
CA SER A 174 31.58 -4.05 -6.76
C SER A 174 31.94 -5.54 -6.75
N PRO A 175 33.05 -5.96 -7.38
CA PRO A 175 33.57 -7.30 -7.21
C PRO A 175 34.31 -7.48 -5.87
N ARG A 176 34.72 -6.39 -5.20
CA ARG A 176 35.57 -6.37 -4.03
C ARG A 176 34.76 -6.56 -2.74
N VAL A 177 35.04 -7.63 -1.98
CA VAL A 177 34.31 -7.98 -0.75
C VAL A 177 34.40 -6.87 0.31
N HIS A 178 35.57 -6.24 0.48
CA HIS A 178 35.71 -5.14 1.45
C HIS A 178 34.85 -3.92 1.11
N VAL A 179 34.64 -3.59 -0.18
CA VAL A 179 33.75 -2.48 -0.59
C VAL A 179 32.30 -2.82 -0.26
N ARG A 180 31.87 -4.06 -0.49
CA ARG A 180 30.53 -4.52 -0.11
C ARG A 180 30.35 -4.50 1.41
N ALA A 181 31.34 -4.97 2.16
CA ALA A 181 31.31 -4.94 3.62
C ALA A 181 31.24 -3.50 4.14
N SER A 182 32.03 -2.57 3.58
CA SER A 182 31.99 -1.15 3.98
C SER A 182 30.63 -0.52 3.70
N ALA A 183 30.00 -0.83 2.55
CA ALA A 183 28.65 -0.32 2.24
C ALA A 183 27.60 -0.86 3.22
N ALA A 184 27.67 -2.14 3.58
CA ALA A 184 26.77 -2.74 4.57
C ALA A 184 26.98 -2.13 5.96
N ILE A 185 28.25 -2.00 6.40
CA ILE A 185 28.59 -1.39 7.70
C ILE A 185 28.15 0.08 7.72
N GLY A 186 28.38 0.84 6.64
CA GLY A 186 27.92 2.22 6.54
C GLY A 186 26.40 2.35 6.66
N LEU A 187 25.65 1.51 5.95
CA LEU A 187 24.20 1.47 6.05
C LEU A 187 23.71 1.13 7.47
N MET A 188 24.35 0.14 8.11
CA MET A 188 24.03 -0.24 9.50
C MET A 188 24.40 0.86 10.49
N GLY A 189 25.51 1.58 10.27
CA GLY A 189 25.87 2.75 11.07
C GLY A 189 24.83 3.87 10.97
N ILE A 190 24.39 4.19 9.74
CA ILE A 190 23.31 5.16 9.53
C ILE A 190 22.03 4.67 10.22
N ALA A 191 21.70 3.38 10.10
CA ALA A 191 20.53 2.79 10.74
C ALA A 191 20.61 2.90 12.28
N ALA A 192 21.75 2.61 12.88
CA ALA A 192 21.94 2.74 14.33
C ALA A 192 21.71 4.19 14.79
N ILE A 193 22.28 5.18 14.09
CA ILE A 193 22.09 6.60 14.40
C ILE A 193 20.60 6.98 14.25
N ALA A 194 19.97 6.58 13.15
CA ALA A 194 18.55 6.87 12.92
C ALA A 194 17.64 6.25 14.00
N GLN A 195 17.94 5.03 14.46
CA GLN A 195 17.18 4.37 15.52
C GLN A 195 17.30 5.09 16.87
N THR A 196 18.47 5.63 17.20
CA THR A 196 18.68 6.38 18.46
C THR A 196 18.09 7.77 18.42
N ALA A 197 18.00 8.39 17.24
CA ALA A 197 17.49 9.75 17.06
C ALA A 197 15.93 9.82 17.03
N THR A 198 15.25 8.67 16.89
CA THR A 198 13.80 8.64 16.75
C THR A 198 13.12 8.09 18.00
N ALA A 199 12.15 8.86 18.53
CA ALA A 199 11.25 8.35 19.54
C ALA A 199 10.40 7.19 19.00
N PRO A 200 9.99 6.22 19.84
CA PRO A 200 9.08 5.17 19.41
C PRO A 200 7.79 5.79 18.85
N ASN A 201 7.46 5.48 17.58
CA ASN A 201 6.19 5.89 16.99
C ASN A 201 5.05 5.12 17.68
N GLY A 202 4.40 5.72 18.65
CA GLY A 202 3.35 5.06 19.41
C GLY A 202 2.70 5.91 20.48
N ALA A 203 3.16 7.13 20.70
CA ALA A 203 2.42 8.05 21.55
C ALA A 203 1.09 8.36 20.87
N SER A 204 -0.02 7.95 21.50
CA SER A 204 -1.35 8.37 21.10
C SER A 204 -1.41 9.89 21.19
N ASP A 205 -1.56 10.54 20.07
CA ASP A 205 -1.79 11.97 20.03
C ASP A 205 -3.22 12.22 20.51
N PRO A 206 -3.42 12.90 21.67
CA PRO A 206 -4.75 13.11 22.23
C PRO A 206 -5.65 13.97 21.33
N HIS A 207 -5.06 14.76 20.42
CA HIS A 207 -5.82 15.57 19.48
C HIS A 207 -6.40 14.76 18.30
N TRP A 208 -5.93 13.51 18.10
CA TRP A 208 -6.34 12.67 16.99
C TRP A 208 -6.83 11.29 17.44
N GLN A 209 -8.03 10.93 17.04
CA GLN A 209 -8.62 9.63 17.35
C GLN A 209 -9.07 8.90 16.09
N ALA A 210 -8.59 7.67 15.90
CA ALA A 210 -9.18 6.74 14.91
C ALA A 210 -10.34 5.98 15.56
N VAL A 211 -11.45 5.88 14.86
CA VAL A 211 -12.59 5.05 15.24
C VAL A 211 -12.84 4.04 14.15
N SER A 212 -12.51 2.78 14.43
CA SER A 212 -12.86 1.67 13.54
C SER A 212 -14.30 1.26 13.73
N THR A 213 -14.92 0.75 12.67
CA THR A 213 -16.33 0.35 12.66
C THR A 213 -16.50 -1.08 12.14
N ALA A 214 -17.65 -1.67 12.39
CA ALA A 214 -18.05 -2.97 11.83
C ALA A 214 -19.31 -2.82 10.94
N VAL A 215 -19.44 -1.71 10.24
CA VAL A 215 -20.59 -1.37 9.36
C VAL A 215 -20.31 -1.84 7.93
N GLY A 216 -19.78 -3.06 7.78
CA GLY A 216 -19.33 -3.58 6.50
C GLY A 216 -20.46 -3.95 5.53
N GLY A 217 -20.19 -3.79 4.24
CA GLY A 217 -21.02 -4.25 3.14
C GLY A 217 -20.37 -3.90 1.80
N PRO A 218 -20.83 -4.53 0.70
CA PRO A 218 -20.28 -4.31 -0.62
C PRO A 218 -20.43 -2.87 -1.11
N LEU A 219 -19.49 -2.44 -1.94
CA LEU A 219 -19.48 -1.12 -2.59
C LEU A 219 -20.66 -0.89 -3.56
N ALA A 220 -21.44 -1.93 -3.85
CA ALA A 220 -22.39 -1.96 -4.96
C ALA A 220 -23.71 -1.18 -4.72
N GLU A 221 -24.01 -0.72 -3.51
CA GLU A 221 -25.31 -0.12 -3.20
C GLU A 221 -25.27 1.41 -3.08
N THR A 222 -24.59 2.09 -4.01
CA THR A 222 -24.54 3.56 -4.07
C THR A 222 -25.89 4.24 -4.36
N ARG A 223 -26.95 3.47 -4.59
CA ARG A 223 -28.31 3.97 -4.85
C ARG A 223 -29.20 4.04 -3.61
N SER A 224 -28.74 3.51 -2.48
CA SER A 224 -29.48 3.60 -1.23
C SER A 224 -29.44 5.02 -0.64
N PRO A 225 -30.52 5.51 -0.02
CA PRO A 225 -30.49 6.77 0.70
C PRO A 225 -29.38 6.75 1.77
N PRO A 226 -28.89 7.94 2.23
CA PRO A 226 -27.87 8.01 3.24
C PRO A 226 -28.26 7.10 4.41
N ASP A 227 -27.35 6.20 4.76
CA ASP A 227 -27.61 5.21 5.80
C ASP A 227 -27.87 5.92 7.13
N ALA A 228 -29.13 5.91 7.57
CA ALA A 228 -29.56 6.55 8.82
C ALA A 228 -28.72 6.04 10.00
N THR A 229 -28.31 4.78 9.95
CA THR A 229 -27.43 4.15 10.93
C THR A 229 -26.04 4.82 10.96
N ALA A 230 -25.47 5.13 9.78
CA ALA A 230 -24.18 5.83 9.70
C ALA A 230 -24.26 7.25 10.29
N ILE A 231 -25.36 7.97 10.02
CA ILE A 231 -25.61 9.30 10.57
C ILE A 231 -25.71 9.25 12.09
N GLU A 232 -26.50 8.32 12.63
CA GLU A 232 -26.66 8.19 14.08
C GLU A 232 -25.37 7.75 14.75
N GLN A 233 -24.65 6.81 14.18
CA GLN A 233 -23.32 6.41 14.67
C GLN A 233 -22.32 7.57 14.65
N LEU A 234 -22.33 8.40 13.61
CA LEU A 234 -21.52 9.62 13.56
C LEU A 234 -21.83 10.55 14.74
N ARG A 235 -23.11 10.83 15.00
CA ARG A 235 -23.53 11.67 16.12
C ARG A 235 -23.09 11.12 17.46
N ILE A 236 -23.26 9.82 17.68
CA ILE A 236 -22.84 9.13 18.90
C ILE A 236 -21.32 9.21 19.03
N THR A 237 -20.58 8.91 17.96
CA THR A 237 -19.11 8.95 17.95
C THR A 237 -18.59 10.35 18.31
N MET A 238 -19.14 11.38 17.63
CA MET A 238 -18.72 12.76 17.90
C MET A 238 -19.14 13.25 19.29
N GLY A 239 -20.24 12.73 19.84
CA GLY A 239 -20.68 13.02 21.22
C GLY A 239 -19.81 12.35 22.29
N ARG A 240 -19.22 11.19 22.00
CA ARG A 240 -18.36 10.44 22.94
C ARG A 240 -16.88 10.83 22.87
N SER A 241 -16.42 11.25 21.70
CA SER A 241 -15.03 11.66 21.51
C SER A 241 -14.78 13.04 22.08
N SER A 242 -13.66 13.19 22.77
CA SER A 242 -13.12 14.49 23.20
C SER A 242 -12.00 15.00 22.29
N SER A 243 -11.55 14.20 21.32
CA SER A 243 -10.46 14.58 20.42
C SER A 243 -10.89 15.68 19.45
N GLU A 244 -9.96 16.56 19.11
CA GLU A 244 -10.19 17.62 18.12
C GLU A 244 -10.44 17.06 16.72
N ASN A 245 -9.72 16.01 16.35
CA ASN A 245 -9.80 15.39 15.02
C ASN A 245 -10.16 13.91 15.16
N VAL A 246 -11.33 13.54 14.65
CA VAL A 246 -11.79 12.15 14.62
C VAL A 246 -11.68 11.62 13.18
N VAL A 247 -11.11 10.43 13.03
CA VAL A 247 -10.96 9.77 11.72
C VAL A 247 -11.82 8.51 11.69
N LEU A 248 -12.68 8.42 10.69
CA LEU A 248 -13.58 7.30 10.42
C LEU A 248 -13.13 6.55 9.15
N PRO A 249 -13.55 5.29 8.96
CA PRO A 249 -13.10 4.46 7.86
C PRO A 249 -13.50 4.94 6.47
N GLU A 250 -12.91 4.29 5.46
CA GLU A 250 -13.34 4.35 4.06
C GLU A 250 -14.78 3.86 3.90
N SER A 251 -15.51 4.47 2.94
CA SER A 251 -16.90 4.14 2.62
C SER A 251 -17.86 4.20 3.82
N TYR A 252 -17.54 5.03 4.80
CA TYR A 252 -18.42 5.26 5.95
C TYR A 252 -19.79 5.76 5.50
N PHE A 253 -19.83 6.66 4.49
CA PHE A 253 -21.03 7.01 3.74
C PHE A 253 -20.92 6.46 2.32
N ARG A 254 -21.80 5.52 1.97
CA ARG A 254 -21.82 4.88 0.65
C ARG A 254 -22.46 5.72 -0.44
N ALA A 255 -23.33 6.66 -0.09
CA ALA A 255 -24.01 7.56 -1.01
C ALA A 255 -23.95 8.99 -0.48
N TRP A 256 -22.83 9.65 -0.72
CA TRP A 256 -22.66 11.05 -0.34
C TRP A 256 -23.27 11.99 -1.36
N SER A 257 -24.04 12.97 -0.91
CA SER A 257 -24.66 13.97 -1.77
C SER A 257 -24.67 15.35 -1.10
N ALA A 258 -24.94 16.39 -1.88
CA ALA A 258 -25.15 17.73 -1.35
C ALA A 258 -26.31 17.78 -0.32
N ALA A 259 -27.34 16.96 -0.53
CA ALA A 259 -28.46 16.85 0.41
C ALA A 259 -28.02 16.24 1.75
N THR A 260 -27.17 15.21 1.72
CA THR A 260 -26.57 14.60 2.94
C THR A 260 -25.69 15.61 3.67
N ASP A 261 -24.87 16.36 2.96
CA ASP A 261 -24.00 17.40 3.53
C ASP A 261 -24.84 18.51 4.19
N ALA A 262 -25.90 18.98 3.51
CA ALA A 262 -26.83 19.99 4.03
C ALA A 262 -27.62 19.50 5.26
N PHE A 263 -28.05 18.23 5.27
CA PHE A 263 -28.72 17.61 6.42
C PHE A 263 -27.84 17.58 7.67
N LEU A 264 -26.55 17.37 7.49
CA LEU A 264 -25.55 17.32 8.56
C LEU A 264 -24.95 18.69 8.90
N GLU A 265 -25.29 19.74 8.18
CA GLU A 265 -24.76 21.11 8.39
C GLU A 265 -24.88 21.60 9.85
N PRO A 266 -25.98 21.34 10.61
CA PRO A 266 -26.04 21.71 12.03
C PRO A 266 -24.95 21.03 12.88
N LEU A 267 -24.62 19.77 12.57
CA LEU A 267 -23.51 19.07 13.22
C LEU A 267 -22.16 19.69 12.87
N TRP A 268 -21.95 20.00 11.59
CA TRP A 268 -20.70 20.64 11.13
C TRP A 268 -20.44 21.98 11.79
N ARG A 269 -21.48 22.82 11.89
CA ARG A 269 -21.38 24.13 12.60
C ARG A 269 -21.07 23.97 14.07
N ARG A 270 -21.67 22.98 14.73
CA ARG A 270 -21.36 22.68 16.14
C ARG A 270 -19.89 22.27 16.30
N LEU A 271 -19.43 21.32 15.48
CA LEU A 271 -18.03 20.89 15.51
C LEU A 271 -17.06 22.05 15.24
N ALA A 272 -17.39 22.88 14.24
CA ALA A 272 -16.57 24.07 13.92
C ALA A 272 -16.49 25.05 15.11
N LYS A 273 -17.61 25.29 15.78
CA LYS A 273 -17.65 26.15 16.99
C LYS A 273 -16.77 25.59 18.12
N ASP A 274 -16.72 24.26 18.24
CA ASP A 274 -15.95 23.55 19.24
C ASP A 274 -14.47 23.36 18.82
N GLY A 275 -14.06 23.90 17.66
CA GLY A 275 -12.70 23.71 17.08
C GLY A 275 -12.42 22.28 16.62
N ARG A 276 -13.47 21.46 16.40
CA ARG A 276 -13.36 20.03 16.13
C ARG A 276 -13.65 19.70 14.66
N SER A 277 -13.05 18.62 14.19
CA SER A 277 -13.25 18.09 12.84
C SER A 277 -13.45 16.59 12.83
N VAL A 278 -14.17 16.11 11.82
CA VAL A 278 -14.25 14.70 11.48
C VAL A 278 -13.78 14.46 10.06
N THR A 279 -12.91 13.47 9.89
CA THR A 279 -12.42 12.98 8.59
C THR A 279 -13.05 11.61 8.34
N PHE A 280 -13.68 11.40 7.18
CA PHE A 280 -14.36 10.14 6.88
C PHE A 280 -14.32 9.81 5.39
N GLY A 281 -14.37 8.52 5.07
CA GLY A 281 -14.51 8.04 3.70
C GLY A 281 -15.96 8.11 3.20
N ALA A 282 -16.14 8.51 1.95
CA ALA A 282 -17.46 8.60 1.32
C ALA A 282 -17.38 8.25 -0.17
N GLN A 283 -18.52 7.84 -0.74
CA GLN A 283 -18.65 7.62 -2.17
C GLN A 283 -19.68 8.60 -2.74
N ARG A 284 -19.33 9.23 -3.86
CA ARG A 284 -20.20 10.18 -4.55
C ARG A 284 -20.35 9.79 -6.02
N LEU A 285 -21.59 9.60 -6.47
CA LEU A 285 -21.89 9.39 -7.88
C LEU A 285 -21.71 10.72 -8.64
N ASN A 286 -20.85 10.71 -9.64
CA ASN A 286 -20.74 11.78 -10.61
C ASN A 286 -21.82 11.59 -11.69
N ALA A 287 -22.87 12.38 -11.63
CA ALA A 287 -24.02 12.25 -12.54
C ALA A 287 -23.66 12.52 -14.01
N ALA A 288 -22.62 13.32 -14.29
CA ALA A 288 -22.21 13.64 -15.64
C ALA A 288 -21.46 12.48 -16.33
N THR A 289 -20.71 11.71 -15.57
CA THR A 289 -19.86 10.62 -16.10
C THR A 289 -20.37 9.23 -15.76
N GLY A 290 -21.30 9.10 -14.81
CA GLY A 290 -21.73 7.83 -14.25
C GLY A 290 -20.64 7.11 -13.41
N GLN A 291 -19.52 7.77 -13.13
CA GLN A 291 -18.44 7.24 -12.32
C GLN A 291 -18.70 7.49 -10.82
N ILE A 292 -17.98 6.76 -9.97
CA ILE A 292 -18.04 6.93 -8.52
C ILE A 292 -16.71 7.57 -8.05
N ASP A 293 -16.80 8.72 -7.40
CA ASP A 293 -15.66 9.27 -6.67
C ASP A 293 -15.59 8.60 -5.29
N ASN A 294 -14.48 7.91 -5.00
CA ASN A 294 -14.15 7.44 -3.66
C ASN A 294 -13.33 8.53 -2.96
N LEU A 295 -13.90 9.10 -1.91
CA LEU A 295 -13.48 10.36 -1.31
C LEU A 295 -13.08 10.19 0.14
N VAL A 296 -12.19 11.07 0.59
CA VAL A 296 -12.06 11.46 2.00
C VAL A 296 -12.58 12.88 2.15
N LEU A 297 -13.46 13.08 3.09
CA LEU A 297 -14.07 14.36 3.41
C LEU A 297 -13.65 14.80 4.81
N VAL A 298 -13.36 16.08 4.97
CA VAL A 298 -13.18 16.73 6.27
C VAL A 298 -14.33 17.68 6.50
N ARG A 299 -14.98 17.62 7.66
CA ARG A 299 -16.09 18.48 8.04
C ARG A 299 -15.94 18.92 9.51
N GLY A 300 -16.41 20.12 9.81
CA GLY A 300 -16.32 20.77 11.11
C GLY A 300 -15.50 22.04 11.05
N ALA A 301 -14.45 22.17 11.86
CA ALA A 301 -13.54 23.33 11.88
C ALA A 301 -12.84 23.53 10.52
N PHE A 302 -12.64 22.44 9.79
CA PHE A 302 -12.12 22.46 8.42
C PHE A 302 -13.14 21.85 7.46
N ARG A 303 -13.04 22.24 6.18
CA ARG A 303 -13.91 21.73 5.11
C ARG A 303 -13.09 21.55 3.85
N ASP A 304 -12.79 20.28 3.55
CA ASP A 304 -12.00 19.90 2.38
C ASP A 304 -12.37 18.50 1.91
N GLU A 305 -11.89 18.10 0.73
CA GLU A 305 -12.08 16.76 0.20
C GLU A 305 -10.88 16.31 -0.65
N LEU A 306 -10.64 15.00 -0.66
CA LEU A 306 -9.60 14.36 -1.46
C LEU A 306 -10.16 13.08 -2.10
N SER A 307 -9.90 12.91 -3.39
CA SER A 307 -10.27 11.69 -4.12
C SER A 307 -9.17 10.65 -4.07
N GLN A 308 -9.54 9.37 -4.00
CA GLN A 308 -8.62 8.25 -4.20
C GLN A 308 -7.93 8.36 -5.56
N HIS A 309 -6.61 8.13 -5.58
CA HIS A 309 -5.80 8.17 -6.81
C HIS A 309 -5.68 6.79 -7.47
N TYR A 310 -5.43 5.75 -6.67
CA TYR A 310 -5.19 4.38 -7.12
C TYR A 310 -6.28 3.43 -6.60
N PRO A 311 -7.43 3.34 -7.28
CA PRO A 311 -8.49 2.39 -6.92
C PRO A 311 -8.06 0.94 -7.19
N VAL A 312 -8.69 -0.01 -6.50
CA VAL A 312 -8.43 -1.44 -6.69
C VAL A 312 -8.73 -1.85 -8.14
N PRO A 313 -7.74 -2.43 -8.86
CA PRO A 313 -7.94 -2.83 -10.26
C PRO A 313 -9.00 -3.92 -10.38
N LEU A 314 -9.72 -3.91 -11.51
CA LEU A 314 -10.79 -4.83 -11.91
C LEU A 314 -12.05 -4.78 -11.04
N SER A 315 -11.95 -4.29 -9.81
CA SER A 315 -13.12 -4.12 -8.93
C SER A 315 -13.64 -2.69 -8.93
N MET A 316 -12.86 -1.76 -8.38
CA MET A 316 -13.21 -0.34 -8.34
C MET A 316 -12.87 0.36 -9.66
N TYR A 317 -11.68 0.09 -10.20
CA TYR A 317 -11.26 0.61 -11.51
C TYR A 317 -11.54 -0.39 -12.61
N ARG A 318 -12.43 -0.02 -13.53
CA ARG A 318 -12.79 -0.77 -14.74
C ARG A 318 -12.82 0.20 -15.91
N LEU A 319 -11.90 0.05 -16.84
CA LEU A 319 -11.74 0.96 -17.97
C LEU A 319 -13.07 1.11 -18.75
N GLY A 320 -13.56 2.34 -18.88
CA GLY A 320 -14.78 2.67 -19.64
C GLY A 320 -16.09 2.20 -19.03
N ALA A 321 -16.10 1.59 -17.84
CA ALA A 321 -17.32 1.09 -17.21
C ALA A 321 -18.01 2.15 -16.34
N ALA A 322 -19.33 2.23 -16.40
CA ALA A 322 -20.13 2.96 -15.44
C ALA A 322 -19.93 2.40 -14.03
N GLY A 323 -20.04 3.26 -13.02
CA GLY A 323 -19.78 2.88 -11.62
C GLY A 323 -18.32 2.58 -11.30
N SER A 324 -17.39 2.85 -12.24
CA SER A 324 -15.95 2.75 -12.00
C SER A 324 -15.43 3.95 -11.20
N VAL A 325 -14.49 3.72 -10.29
CA VAL A 325 -13.73 4.80 -9.66
C VAL A 325 -12.61 5.23 -10.62
N PRO A 326 -12.52 6.51 -11.00
CA PRO A 326 -11.50 6.96 -11.93
C PRO A 326 -10.11 6.89 -11.32
N MET A 327 -9.13 6.47 -12.12
CA MET A 327 -7.73 6.52 -11.74
C MET A 327 -7.17 7.92 -11.94
N ARG A 328 -6.39 8.42 -10.96
CA ARG A 328 -5.79 9.74 -10.95
C ARG A 328 -4.28 9.62 -10.78
N TRP A 329 -3.53 9.71 -11.87
CA TRP A 329 -2.06 9.59 -11.84
C TRP A 329 -1.35 10.78 -11.18
N ARG A 330 -2.05 11.90 -11.01
CA ARG A 330 -1.52 13.16 -10.47
C ARG A 330 -2.52 13.75 -9.48
N GLY A 331 -2.00 14.43 -8.50
CA GLY A 331 -2.76 15.12 -7.47
C GLY A 331 -2.02 15.09 -6.13
N SER A 332 -2.42 15.96 -5.22
CA SER A 332 -1.89 15.97 -3.85
C SER A 332 -2.59 14.89 -3.02
N TYR A 333 -1.84 14.30 -2.11
CA TYR A 333 -2.35 13.42 -1.06
C TYR A 333 -2.67 14.17 0.23
N VAL A 334 -2.46 15.49 0.24
CA VAL A 334 -2.53 16.31 1.44
C VAL A 334 -3.87 17.01 1.56
N LEU A 335 -4.49 16.91 2.74
CA LEU A 335 -5.66 17.70 3.15
C LEU A 335 -5.19 18.88 4.01
N PRO A 336 -5.37 20.14 3.57
CA PRO A 336 -5.07 21.31 4.40
C PRO A 336 -6.06 21.41 5.55
N MET A 337 -5.55 21.44 6.79
CA MET A 337 -6.36 21.58 8.01
C MET A 337 -5.71 22.63 8.92
N GLY A 338 -5.76 23.90 8.53
CA GLY A 338 -5.10 25.00 9.22
C GLY A 338 -3.57 24.87 9.15
N SER A 339 -2.92 24.76 10.31
CA SER A 339 -1.48 24.48 10.40
C SER A 339 -1.12 23.02 10.14
N GLU A 340 -2.06 22.10 10.27
CA GLU A 340 -1.88 20.68 9.98
C GLU A 340 -2.04 20.39 8.49
N ARG A 341 -1.25 19.48 8.00
CA ARG A 341 -1.24 19.03 6.60
C ARG A 341 -1.19 17.50 6.53
N PRO A 342 -2.23 16.80 7.03
CA PRO A 342 -2.23 15.35 6.94
C PRO A 342 -2.22 14.86 5.50
N ALA A 343 -1.37 13.87 5.22
CA ALA A 343 -1.46 13.08 3.99
C ALA A 343 -2.43 11.93 4.20
N VAL A 344 -3.18 11.58 3.16
CA VAL A 344 -4.23 10.56 3.25
C VAL A 344 -3.98 9.42 2.27
N LEU A 345 -4.15 8.19 2.74
CA LEU A 345 -4.09 6.96 1.96
C LEU A 345 -5.40 6.20 2.11
N ILE A 346 -6.04 5.92 0.99
CA ILE A 346 -7.30 5.18 0.95
C ILE A 346 -7.02 3.73 0.55
N CYS A 347 -7.24 2.79 1.49
CA CYS A 347 -7.28 1.35 1.28
C CYS A 347 -6.08 0.79 0.50
N TRP A 348 -6.26 0.44 -0.77
CA TRP A 348 -5.25 -0.13 -1.66
C TRP A 348 -3.96 0.69 -1.76
N GLU A 349 -4.06 2.01 -1.70
CA GLU A 349 -2.92 2.93 -1.76
C GLU A 349 -1.89 2.71 -0.66
N GLN A 350 -2.30 2.17 0.48
CA GLN A 350 -1.45 1.87 1.62
C GLN A 350 -0.39 0.78 1.33
N LEU A 351 -0.60 0.00 0.28
CA LEU A 351 0.27 -1.10 -0.14
C LEU A 351 1.14 -0.74 -1.35
N LEU A 352 0.91 0.42 -1.98
CA LEU A 352 1.57 0.83 -3.20
C LEU A 352 2.77 1.75 -2.92
N LEU A 353 3.78 1.67 -3.78
CA LEU A 353 4.96 2.53 -3.69
C LEU A 353 4.70 3.95 -4.23
N ALA A 354 3.91 4.09 -5.30
CA ALA A 354 3.69 5.38 -5.97
C ALA A 354 3.10 6.47 -5.05
N PRO A 355 2.04 6.22 -4.25
CA PRO A 355 1.53 7.18 -3.29
C PRO A 355 2.59 7.65 -2.29
N MET A 356 3.42 6.71 -1.81
CA MET A 356 4.46 7.01 -0.83
C MET A 356 5.53 7.94 -1.39
N LEU A 357 5.99 7.68 -2.61
CA LEU A 357 6.95 8.56 -3.28
C LEU A 357 6.33 9.94 -3.57
N SER A 358 5.07 10.01 -3.98
CA SER A 358 4.36 11.28 -4.20
C SER A 358 4.32 12.11 -2.91
N MET A 359 3.97 11.51 -1.77
CA MET A 359 3.96 12.21 -0.48
C MET A 359 5.34 12.70 -0.03
N MET A 360 6.41 11.93 -0.34
CA MET A 360 7.79 12.35 -0.03
C MET A 360 8.22 13.59 -0.82
N LEU A 361 7.60 13.84 -1.95
CA LEU A 361 7.87 14.97 -2.84
C LEU A 361 6.98 16.20 -2.58
N GLU A 362 5.97 16.06 -1.69
CA GLU A 362 5.10 17.18 -1.31
C GLU A 362 5.87 18.28 -0.59
N SER A 363 5.54 19.53 -0.94
CA SER A 363 6.13 20.72 -0.32
C SER A 363 5.02 21.74 0.02
N PRO A 364 4.93 22.19 1.28
CA PRO A 364 5.63 21.68 2.45
C PRO A 364 5.26 20.22 2.80
N ARG A 365 6.13 19.56 3.56
CA ARG A 365 5.95 18.15 3.94
C ARG A 365 4.66 17.93 4.71
N PRO A 366 4.01 16.77 4.54
CA PRO A 366 2.89 16.38 5.38
C PRO A 366 3.28 16.31 6.87
N SER A 367 2.35 16.65 7.76
CA SER A 367 2.56 16.62 9.21
C SER A 367 2.21 15.26 9.82
N ARG A 368 1.36 14.49 9.14
CA ARG A 368 0.76 13.26 9.65
C ARG A 368 0.31 12.37 8.49
N LEU A 369 0.20 11.07 8.76
CA LEU A 369 -0.39 10.12 7.82
C LEU A 369 -1.76 9.65 8.33
N ILE A 370 -2.81 9.86 7.55
CA ILE A 370 -4.15 9.31 7.76
C ILE A 370 -4.32 8.13 6.80
N ALA A 371 -4.66 6.97 7.32
CA ALA A 371 -4.96 5.80 6.52
C ALA A 371 -6.35 5.28 6.88
N ILE A 372 -7.20 5.16 5.87
CA ILE A 372 -8.56 4.65 6.01
C ILE A 372 -8.79 3.48 5.06
N SER A 373 -9.54 2.47 5.52
CA SER A 373 -9.87 1.30 4.70
C SER A 373 -11.24 0.75 5.00
N ASN A 374 -11.85 0.14 3.98
CA ASN A 374 -13.03 -0.70 4.13
C ASN A 374 -12.62 -2.16 3.83
N LEU A 375 -12.50 -2.98 4.85
CA LEU A 375 -11.92 -4.33 4.80
C LEU A 375 -12.92 -5.44 5.12
N TYR A 376 -14.22 -5.19 5.00
CA TYR A 376 -15.25 -6.20 5.27
C TYR A 376 -14.99 -7.52 4.52
N PHE A 377 -14.43 -7.46 3.31
CA PHE A 377 -14.11 -8.61 2.47
C PHE A 377 -12.84 -9.35 2.90
N ALA A 378 -12.03 -8.74 3.74
CA ALA A 378 -10.75 -9.28 4.21
C ALA A 378 -10.83 -9.84 5.64
N ARG A 379 -12.03 -9.94 6.18
CA ARG A 379 -12.28 -10.50 7.52
C ARG A 379 -11.65 -11.89 7.67
N GLY A 380 -10.95 -12.12 8.77
CA GLY A 380 -10.24 -13.39 9.00
C GLY A 380 -8.93 -13.57 8.20
N THR A 381 -8.53 -12.58 7.38
CA THR A 381 -7.25 -12.58 6.68
C THR A 381 -6.25 -11.62 7.35
N PRO A 382 -4.94 -11.71 7.04
CA PRO A 382 -3.96 -10.76 7.59
C PRO A 382 -3.96 -9.38 6.94
N VAL A 383 -4.86 -9.06 5.98
CA VAL A 383 -4.79 -7.83 5.16
C VAL A 383 -4.80 -6.57 6.02
N ALA A 384 -5.68 -6.47 7.02
CA ALA A 384 -5.72 -5.31 7.92
C ALA A 384 -4.38 -5.07 8.62
N ARG A 385 -3.77 -6.16 9.13
CA ARG A 385 -2.45 -6.09 9.78
C ARG A 385 -1.33 -5.73 8.80
N ILE A 386 -1.39 -6.25 7.57
CA ILE A 386 -0.42 -5.93 6.51
C ILE A 386 -0.50 -4.45 6.15
N GLN A 387 -1.70 -3.91 5.91
CA GLN A 387 -1.89 -2.49 5.62
C GLN A 387 -1.38 -1.63 6.77
N ARG A 388 -1.75 -1.95 8.01
CA ARG A 388 -1.27 -1.22 9.19
C ARG A 388 0.25 -1.26 9.32
N ALA A 389 0.88 -2.41 9.10
CA ALA A 389 2.34 -2.56 9.14
C ALA A 389 3.03 -1.73 8.05
N SER A 390 2.47 -1.71 6.84
CA SER A 390 2.95 -0.87 5.73
C SER A 390 2.86 0.62 6.08
N VAL A 391 1.68 1.09 6.51
CA VAL A 391 1.45 2.48 6.93
C VAL A 391 2.40 2.88 8.07
N ALA A 392 2.56 2.04 9.07
CA ALA A 392 3.46 2.30 10.20
C ALA A 392 4.93 2.41 9.75
N ALA A 393 5.37 1.54 8.84
CA ALA A 393 6.73 1.59 8.29
C ALA A 393 6.98 2.86 7.48
N TRP A 394 6.03 3.27 6.65
CA TRP A 394 6.12 4.53 5.90
C TRP A 394 6.07 5.76 6.79
N ALA A 395 5.16 5.80 7.76
CA ALA A 395 5.09 6.87 8.76
C ALA A 395 6.41 6.99 9.53
N ARG A 396 7.00 5.84 9.90
CA ARG A 396 8.30 5.79 10.56
C ARG A 396 9.43 6.31 9.67
N LEU A 397 9.46 5.96 8.36
CA LEU A 397 10.43 6.50 7.40
C LEU A 397 10.33 8.02 7.30
N LEU A 398 9.12 8.54 7.28
CA LEU A 398 8.85 9.98 7.14
C LEU A 398 9.00 10.74 8.46
N GLY A 399 9.15 10.06 9.59
CA GLY A 399 9.25 10.66 10.93
C GLY A 399 7.96 11.34 11.38
N MET A 400 6.79 10.85 10.94
CA MET A 400 5.50 11.44 11.26
C MET A 400 4.60 10.46 12.01
N PRO A 401 3.68 10.95 12.85
CA PRO A 401 2.63 10.14 13.45
C PRO A 401 1.64 9.65 12.39
N PHE A 402 0.90 8.58 12.70
CA PHE A 402 -0.16 8.10 11.82
C PHE A 402 -1.44 7.77 12.59
N VAL A 403 -2.56 7.86 11.87
CA VAL A 403 -3.90 7.49 12.33
C VAL A 403 -4.45 6.44 11.35
N TYR A 404 -4.99 5.34 11.88
CA TYR A 404 -5.45 4.21 11.07
C TYR A 404 -6.86 3.81 11.48
N ALA A 405 -7.85 4.05 10.61
CA ALA A 405 -9.25 3.71 10.82
C ALA A 405 -9.73 2.70 9.77
N ILE A 406 -10.36 1.61 10.21
CA ILE A 406 -10.84 0.54 9.34
C ILE A 406 -12.29 0.20 9.62
N ASN A 407 -12.96 -0.30 8.61
CA ASN A 407 -14.25 -0.95 8.67
C ASN A 407 -14.05 -2.45 8.39
N GLU A 408 -14.37 -3.33 9.37
CA GLU A 408 -14.23 -4.79 9.29
C GLU A 408 -15.56 -5.51 9.47
#